data_c60bc6c213a8a79ff1b7453d527f0f3e
#
_entry.id   c60bc6c213a8a79ff1b7453d527f0f3e
#
_cell.length_a   1.000
_cell.length_b   1.000
_cell.length_c   1.000
_cell.angle_alpha   90.00
_cell.angle_beta   90.00
_cell.angle_gamma   90.00
#
_symmetry.space_group_name_H-M   'P 1'
#
loop_
_entity.id
_entity.type
_entity.pdbx_description
1 polymer ?
#
loop_
_entity_poly.entity_id
_entity_poly.type
_entity_poly.pdbx_seq_one_letter_code
_entity_poly.pdbx_strand_id
1 'polypeptide(L)'
;MKFVISPLLAVLVLASFAWSQSVTPKKGSGQKTNLDLPFDAEGAENEEEEAPELIVFYGEAYEASNVVFCLDESLTMNNSGRFDIERREVRRAISELNPDAEFGVLFYGGQVTSFRRQLIKASPTNKRAAMAFIGSRSTNLGTCLGNSVEQALQMLNRSDSRFQAVILVSDGTPTRCPFARLNGCQEKQVVCNEVLAQISAANVRRMPVHCILVGNADRCGGLPPQFMRAGSGLSGGSFRHVPQ
;
A
#
# COMPACT_ATOMS: atom_id res chain seq x y z
N MET A 1 49.18 -35.39 -16.15
CA MET A 1 48.85 -35.66 -17.55
C MET A 1 47.47 -36.28 -17.65
N LYS A 2 46.50 -35.53 -18.14
CA LYS A 2 45.38 -35.98 -18.97
C LYS A 2 44.53 -34.74 -19.23
N PHE A 3 44.62 -34.22 -20.44
CA PHE A 3 43.79 -33.17 -21.00
C PHE A 3 42.39 -33.73 -21.26
N VAL A 4 41.35 -32.98 -20.93
CA VAL A 4 39.99 -33.23 -21.42
C VAL A 4 39.52 -31.96 -22.13
N ILE A 5 39.28 -32.13 -23.39
CA ILE A 5 38.87 -31.12 -24.39
C ILE A 5 37.34 -30.90 -24.26
N SER A 6 36.93 -29.65 -24.12
CA SER A 6 35.52 -29.22 -24.18
C SER A 6 35.10 -28.90 -25.62
N PRO A 7 33.94 -29.34 -26.11
CA PRO A 7 33.47 -28.94 -27.44
C PRO A 7 32.73 -27.63 -27.40
N LEU A 8 33.06 -26.74 -28.33
CA LEU A 8 32.34 -25.53 -28.72
C LEU A 8 30.95 -25.88 -29.26
N LEU A 9 29.93 -25.23 -28.70
CA LEU A 9 28.57 -25.23 -29.25
C LEU A 9 28.40 -23.98 -30.12
N ALA A 10 28.31 -24.20 -31.44
CA ALA A 10 28.00 -23.13 -32.41
C ALA A 10 26.51 -22.78 -32.37
N VAL A 11 26.19 -21.53 -32.12
CA VAL A 11 24.82 -20.99 -32.21
C VAL A 11 24.61 -20.46 -33.62
N LEU A 12 23.72 -21.13 -34.35
CA LEU A 12 23.25 -20.75 -35.70
C LEU A 12 22.18 -19.65 -35.56
N VAL A 13 22.49 -18.43 -36.02
CA VAL A 13 21.54 -17.33 -36.12
C VAL A 13 20.84 -17.45 -37.48
N LEU A 14 19.56 -17.81 -37.47
CA LEU A 14 18.69 -17.76 -38.67
C LEU A 14 18.07 -16.37 -38.76
N ALA A 15 18.49 -15.60 -39.74
CA ALA A 15 17.87 -14.33 -40.15
C ALA A 15 16.60 -14.63 -40.99
N SER A 16 15.44 -14.26 -40.46
CA SER A 16 14.18 -14.32 -41.19
C SER A 16 13.98 -13.03 -42.00
N PHE A 17 14.07 -13.09 -43.30
CA PHE A 17 13.66 -12.03 -44.22
C PHE A 17 12.14 -11.93 -44.25
N ALA A 18 11.57 -10.82 -43.82
CA ALA A 18 10.18 -10.47 -44.00
C ALA A 18 10.00 -9.82 -45.40
N TRP A 19 9.26 -10.49 -46.23
CA TRP A 19 8.82 -9.98 -47.54
C TRP A 19 7.66 -9.01 -47.33
N SER A 20 7.84 -7.74 -47.66
CA SER A 20 6.80 -6.72 -47.72
C SER A 20 6.05 -6.87 -49.06
N GLN A 21 4.82 -7.29 -49.02
CA GLN A 21 3.91 -7.19 -50.18
C GLN A 21 3.05 -5.95 -50.01
N SER A 22 3.25 -4.98 -50.93
CA SER A 22 2.40 -3.81 -51.12
C SER A 22 1.07 -4.22 -51.74
N VAL A 23 -0.03 -4.13 -50.97
CA VAL A 23 -1.38 -4.28 -51.50
C VAL A 23 -1.96 -2.92 -51.83
N THR A 24 -2.16 -2.67 -53.11
CA THR A 24 -2.89 -1.50 -53.66
C THR A 24 -4.40 -1.68 -53.37
N PRO A 25 -5.12 -0.66 -52.92
CA PRO A 25 -6.56 -0.79 -52.70
C PRO A 25 -7.31 -0.67 -54.03
N LYS A 26 -8.07 -1.70 -54.36
CA LYS A 26 -9.05 -1.73 -55.44
C LYS A 26 -10.30 -0.98 -55.02
N LYS A 27 -10.65 0.08 -55.76
CA LYS A 27 -11.87 0.87 -55.60
C LYS A 27 -13.08 0.00 -56.00
N GLY A 28 -13.83 -0.47 -55.01
CA GLY A 28 -15.08 -1.22 -55.21
C GLY A 28 -16.27 -0.36 -54.78
N SER A 29 -17.21 -0.26 -55.66
CA SER A 29 -18.48 0.47 -55.60
C SER A 29 -19.38 0.03 -54.43
N GLY A 30 -20.09 1.01 -53.92
CA GLY A 30 -20.88 0.93 -52.69
C GLY A 30 -21.99 -0.15 -52.71
N GLN A 31 -22.13 -0.74 -51.55
CA GLN A 31 -23.35 -1.27 -51.05
C GLN A 31 -23.42 -0.91 -49.56
N LYS A 32 -24.30 0.05 -49.25
CA LYS A 32 -24.63 0.38 -47.86
C LYS A 32 -25.45 -0.77 -47.29
N THR A 33 -24.81 -1.65 -46.57
CA THR A 33 -25.53 -2.52 -45.66
C THR A 33 -25.71 -1.73 -44.37
N ASN A 34 -26.91 -1.22 -44.14
CA ASN A 34 -27.35 -0.76 -42.84
C ASN A 34 -27.36 -2.00 -41.94
N LEU A 35 -26.33 -2.16 -41.16
CA LEU A 35 -26.38 -3.03 -39.99
C LEU A 35 -27.16 -2.23 -38.92
N ASP A 36 -28.47 -2.38 -38.92
CA ASP A 36 -29.32 -1.91 -37.82
C ASP A 36 -28.99 -2.79 -36.59
N LEU A 37 -27.95 -2.39 -35.88
CA LEU A 37 -27.82 -2.79 -34.48
C LEU A 37 -28.85 -1.96 -33.72
N PRO A 38 -29.73 -2.57 -32.94
CA PRO A 38 -30.56 -1.81 -32.01
C PRO A 38 -29.64 -1.12 -31.01
N PHE A 39 -29.36 0.14 -31.25
CA PHE A 39 -28.71 1.00 -30.29
C PHE A 39 -29.81 1.47 -29.33
N ASP A 40 -30.20 0.60 -28.41
CA ASP A 40 -30.99 0.97 -27.26
C ASP A 40 -30.10 1.80 -26.34
N ALA A 41 -29.98 3.10 -26.67
CA ALA A 41 -29.28 4.10 -25.87
C ALA A 41 -30.16 4.60 -24.72
N GLU A 42 -31.05 3.77 -24.19
CA GLU A 42 -31.80 4.05 -22.97
C GLU A 42 -31.31 3.09 -21.89
N GLY A 43 -30.30 3.53 -21.11
CA GLY A 43 -29.85 2.76 -19.94
C GLY A 43 -28.35 2.81 -19.64
N ALA A 44 -27.57 3.59 -20.36
CA ALA A 44 -26.28 3.99 -19.79
C ALA A 44 -26.59 5.04 -18.71
N GLU A 45 -27.03 4.57 -17.54
CA GLU A 45 -26.79 5.32 -16.32
C GLU A 45 -25.28 5.58 -16.34
N ASN A 46 -24.89 6.85 -16.48
CA ASN A 46 -23.54 7.30 -16.23
C ASN A 46 -23.25 6.88 -14.78
N GLU A 47 -22.68 5.67 -14.59
CA GLU A 47 -21.94 5.41 -13.39
C GLU A 47 -20.86 6.49 -13.40
N GLU A 48 -21.10 7.58 -12.68
CA GLU A 48 -20.07 8.59 -12.42
C GLU A 48 -18.89 7.80 -11.88
N GLU A 49 -17.84 7.64 -12.69
CA GLU A 49 -16.63 6.93 -12.25
C GLU A 49 -16.15 7.69 -11.02
N GLU A 50 -16.27 7.05 -9.88
CA GLU A 50 -15.83 7.58 -8.59
C GLU A 50 -14.34 7.90 -8.71
N ALA A 51 -14.00 9.20 -8.82
CA ALA A 51 -12.62 9.63 -8.90
C ALA A 51 -11.96 9.45 -7.52
N PRO A 52 -10.71 8.96 -7.47
CA PRO A 52 -10.01 8.83 -6.20
C PRO A 52 -9.78 10.22 -5.55
N GLU A 53 -9.84 10.26 -4.25
CA GLU A 53 -9.38 11.40 -3.47
C GLU A 53 -7.86 11.47 -3.43
N LEU A 54 -7.31 12.69 -3.36
CA LEU A 54 -5.89 12.91 -3.09
C LEU A 54 -5.70 13.19 -1.61
N ILE A 55 -5.18 12.20 -0.89
CA ILE A 55 -4.92 12.30 0.55
C ILE A 55 -3.47 12.75 0.75
N VAL A 56 -3.28 13.97 1.27
CA VAL A 56 -1.94 14.48 1.57
C VAL A 56 -1.51 14.02 2.96
N PHE A 57 -0.41 13.25 3.02
CA PHE A 57 0.12 12.72 4.27
C PHE A 57 1.65 12.70 4.25
N TYR A 58 2.30 13.26 5.26
CA TYR A 58 3.75 13.51 5.29
C TYR A 58 4.29 14.22 4.03
N GLY A 59 3.46 15.07 3.40
CA GLY A 59 3.82 15.85 2.21
C GLY A 59 3.83 15.08 0.89
N GLU A 60 3.29 13.87 0.84
CA GLU A 60 2.99 13.11 -0.37
C GLU A 60 1.48 13.00 -0.57
N ALA A 61 1.05 12.88 -1.82
CA ALA A 61 -0.35 12.64 -2.19
C ALA A 61 -0.55 11.15 -2.50
N TYR A 62 -1.62 10.58 -1.93
CA TYR A 62 -2.03 9.20 -2.10
C TYR A 62 -3.45 9.18 -2.66
N GLU A 63 -3.68 8.39 -3.71
CA GLU A 63 -4.98 8.26 -4.34
C GLU A 63 -5.79 7.16 -3.65
N ALA A 64 -6.86 7.53 -2.93
CA ALA A 64 -7.78 6.59 -2.33
C ALA A 64 -9.10 7.26 -1.91
N SER A 65 -10.23 6.60 -2.19
CA SER A 65 -11.54 6.97 -1.60
C SER A 65 -11.74 6.29 -0.24
N ASN A 66 -11.13 5.12 -0.04
CA ASN A 66 -11.16 4.37 1.21
C ASN A 66 -9.73 4.13 1.71
N VAL A 67 -9.42 4.65 2.89
CA VAL A 67 -8.07 4.61 3.44
C VAL A 67 -8.04 4.08 4.86
N VAL A 68 -7.02 3.26 5.17
CA VAL A 68 -6.73 2.88 6.56
C VAL A 68 -5.32 3.35 6.94
N PHE A 69 -5.24 4.16 7.99
CA PHE A 69 -3.98 4.59 8.59
C PHE A 69 -3.54 3.57 9.64
N CYS A 70 -2.36 2.98 9.46
CA CYS A 70 -1.67 2.12 10.41
C CYS A 70 -0.50 2.90 11.02
N LEU A 71 -0.61 3.26 12.29
CA LEU A 71 0.23 4.25 12.95
C LEU A 71 1.04 3.60 14.08
N ASP A 72 2.33 3.88 14.12
CA ASP A 72 3.26 3.29 15.09
C ASP A 72 3.19 4.03 16.43
N GLU A 73 2.73 3.34 17.48
CA GLU A 73 2.80 3.84 18.85
C GLU A 73 3.89 3.13 19.70
N SER A 74 4.92 2.58 19.05
CA SER A 74 6.05 1.99 19.78
C SER A 74 6.82 3.03 20.57
N LEU A 75 7.51 2.62 21.65
CA LEU A 75 8.25 3.53 22.52
C LEU A 75 9.32 4.35 21.78
N THR A 76 9.87 3.81 20.68
CA THR A 76 10.89 4.50 19.88
C THR A 76 10.33 5.73 19.15
N MET A 77 9.02 5.78 18.93
CA MET A 77 8.35 6.95 18.36
C MET A 77 8.41 8.21 19.26
N ASN A 78 8.72 8.06 20.55
CA ASN A 78 8.99 9.21 21.42
C ASN A 78 10.28 9.97 21.05
N ASN A 79 11.20 9.31 20.34
CA ASN A 79 12.45 9.96 19.94
C ASN A 79 12.15 11.09 18.95
N SER A 80 12.74 12.25 19.18
CA SER A 80 12.59 13.43 18.32
C SER A 80 11.13 13.89 18.10
N GLY A 81 10.20 13.50 18.98
CA GLY A 81 8.79 13.90 18.86
C GLY A 81 8.04 13.28 17.68
N ARG A 82 8.51 12.16 17.14
CA ARG A 82 7.90 11.48 15.96
C ARG A 82 6.44 11.14 16.17
N PHE A 83 6.09 10.65 17.38
CA PHE A 83 4.72 10.33 17.71
C PHE A 83 3.78 11.55 17.67
N ASP A 84 4.25 12.71 18.12
CA ASP A 84 3.47 13.95 18.05
C ASP A 84 3.33 14.45 16.61
N ILE A 85 4.37 14.28 15.79
CA ILE A 85 4.33 14.59 14.36
C ILE A 85 3.33 13.68 13.66
N GLU A 86 3.39 12.37 13.88
CA GLU A 86 2.48 11.38 13.31
C GLU A 86 1.02 11.70 13.66
N ARG A 87 0.72 11.96 14.94
CA ARG A 87 -0.62 12.34 15.38
C ARG A 87 -1.11 13.63 14.71
N ARG A 88 -0.24 14.60 14.50
CA ARG A 88 -0.59 15.84 13.80
C ARG A 88 -0.86 15.60 12.32
N GLU A 89 -0.01 14.82 11.65
CA GLU A 89 -0.17 14.49 10.23
C GLU A 89 -1.48 13.73 9.97
N VAL A 90 -1.79 12.68 10.75
CA VAL A 90 -3.03 11.92 10.55
C VAL A 90 -4.27 12.75 10.88
N ARG A 91 -4.21 13.62 11.88
CA ARG A 91 -5.33 14.53 12.19
C ARG A 91 -5.58 15.50 11.03
N ARG A 92 -4.51 16.04 10.43
CA ARG A 92 -4.63 16.90 9.26
C ARG A 92 -5.24 16.14 8.10
N ALA A 93 -4.68 14.98 7.72
CA ALA A 93 -5.18 14.17 6.62
C ALA A 93 -6.68 13.84 6.79
N ILE A 94 -7.11 13.36 7.97
CA ILE A 94 -8.52 13.08 8.24
C ILE A 94 -9.39 14.35 8.17
N SER A 95 -8.89 15.50 8.61
CA SER A 95 -9.66 16.75 8.55
C SER A 95 -9.98 17.17 7.12
N GLU A 96 -9.09 16.85 6.18
CA GLU A 96 -9.18 17.22 4.77
C GLU A 96 -9.98 16.22 3.92
N LEU A 97 -10.25 14.98 4.41
CA LEU A 97 -11.04 13.99 3.67
C LEU A 97 -12.42 14.52 3.27
N ASN A 98 -12.88 14.15 2.09
CA ASN A 98 -14.27 14.38 1.67
C ASN A 98 -15.26 13.68 2.61
N PRO A 99 -16.47 14.23 2.82
CA PRO A 99 -17.48 13.57 3.64
C PRO A 99 -17.89 12.17 3.16
N ASP A 100 -17.77 11.89 1.85
CA ASP A 100 -18.11 10.60 1.24
C ASP A 100 -16.99 9.57 1.31
N ALA A 101 -15.74 10.00 1.52
CA ALA A 101 -14.62 9.10 1.75
C ALA A 101 -14.84 8.27 3.02
N GLU A 102 -14.30 7.05 3.02
CA GLU A 102 -14.32 6.19 4.19
C GLU A 102 -12.90 5.99 4.74
N PHE A 103 -12.78 6.02 6.05
CA PHE A 103 -11.47 5.87 6.68
C PHE A 103 -11.48 4.96 7.90
N GLY A 104 -10.30 4.38 8.17
CA GLY A 104 -9.98 3.66 9.39
C GLY A 104 -8.70 4.20 10.03
N VAL A 105 -8.60 4.07 11.36
CA VAL A 105 -7.40 4.44 12.11
C VAL A 105 -7.04 3.30 13.05
N LEU A 106 -5.84 2.76 12.88
CA LEU A 106 -5.25 1.73 13.72
C LEU A 106 -3.95 2.26 14.31
N PHE A 107 -3.78 2.10 15.61
CA PHE A 107 -2.50 2.27 16.28
C PHE A 107 -1.93 0.91 16.65
N TYR A 108 -0.62 0.73 16.49
CA TYR A 108 0.02 -0.52 16.84
C TYR A 108 1.31 -0.31 17.64
N GLY A 109 1.38 -0.97 18.77
CA GLY A 109 2.55 -1.14 19.61
C GLY A 109 2.64 -2.63 19.98
N GLY A 110 2.52 -3.00 21.24
CA GLY A 110 2.45 -4.39 21.69
C GLY A 110 1.15 -5.13 21.30
N GLN A 111 0.16 -4.38 20.88
CA GLN A 111 -1.11 -4.84 20.33
C GLN A 111 -1.65 -3.82 19.32
N VAL A 112 -2.68 -4.20 18.58
CA VAL A 112 -3.38 -3.28 17.67
C VAL A 112 -4.62 -2.72 18.36
N THR A 113 -4.78 -1.39 18.28
CA THR A 113 -5.95 -0.68 18.80
C THR A 113 -6.61 0.09 17.65
N SER A 114 -7.85 -0.24 17.34
CA SER A 114 -8.61 0.40 16.26
C SER A 114 -9.59 1.45 16.78
N PHE A 115 -9.73 2.55 16.05
CA PHE A 115 -10.79 3.54 16.30
C PHE A 115 -12.17 2.94 16.13
N ARG A 116 -12.37 2.19 15.04
CA ARG A 116 -13.57 1.39 14.75
C ARG A 116 -13.14 0.06 14.13
N ARG A 117 -14.02 -0.94 14.19
CA ARG A 117 -13.78 -2.26 13.57
C ARG A 117 -14.02 -2.30 12.06
N GLN A 118 -14.60 -1.24 11.51
CA GLN A 118 -14.96 -1.09 10.11
C GLN A 118 -14.59 0.32 9.65
N LEU A 119 -14.50 0.52 8.34
CA LEU A 119 -14.42 1.83 7.76
C LEU A 119 -15.66 2.65 8.13
N ILE A 120 -15.49 3.94 8.27
CA ILE A 120 -16.56 4.88 8.55
C ILE A 120 -16.43 6.08 7.62
N LYS A 121 -17.57 6.64 7.20
CA LYS A 121 -17.60 7.88 6.41
C LYS A 121 -16.95 9.04 7.15
N ALA A 122 -16.24 9.88 6.41
CA ALA A 122 -15.53 11.04 6.94
C ALA A 122 -16.46 12.22 7.27
N SER A 123 -17.62 11.93 7.85
CA SER A 123 -18.56 12.95 8.33
C SER A 123 -17.92 13.83 9.42
N PRO A 124 -18.39 15.08 9.59
CA PRO A 124 -17.86 15.97 10.63
C PRO A 124 -17.89 15.36 12.05
N THR A 125 -18.90 14.56 12.35
CA THR A 125 -19.04 13.87 13.64
C THR A 125 -17.97 12.77 13.79
N ASN A 126 -17.78 11.96 12.77
CA ASN A 126 -16.78 10.88 12.78
C ASN A 126 -15.36 11.44 12.82
N LYS A 127 -15.07 12.51 12.07
CA LYS A 127 -13.78 13.21 12.14
C LYS A 127 -13.48 13.70 13.56
N ARG A 128 -14.43 14.38 14.23
CA ARG A 128 -14.26 14.84 15.63
C ARG A 128 -13.99 13.67 16.58
N ALA A 129 -14.73 12.57 16.45
CA ALA A 129 -14.53 11.39 17.27
C ALA A 129 -13.15 10.75 17.03
N ALA A 130 -12.69 10.69 15.78
CA ALA A 130 -11.33 10.21 15.43
C ALA A 130 -10.24 11.12 16.02
N MET A 131 -10.43 12.45 15.99
CA MET A 131 -9.49 13.40 16.60
C MET A 131 -9.34 13.16 18.12
N ALA A 132 -10.45 12.88 18.81
CA ALA A 132 -10.42 12.54 20.24
C ALA A 132 -9.70 11.21 20.49
N PHE A 133 -9.98 10.19 19.68
CA PHE A 133 -9.30 8.89 19.75
C PHE A 133 -7.77 9.04 19.54
N ILE A 134 -7.34 9.74 18.46
CA ILE A 134 -5.93 9.99 18.17
C ILE A 134 -5.26 10.76 19.34
N GLY A 135 -5.97 11.75 19.90
CA GLY A 135 -5.49 12.52 21.03
C GLY A 135 -5.29 11.72 22.32
N SER A 136 -6.04 10.65 22.52
CA SER A 136 -5.96 9.78 23.70
C SER A 136 -4.85 8.73 23.61
N ARG A 137 -4.16 8.59 22.47
CA ARG A 137 -3.12 7.56 22.29
C ARG A 137 -1.81 7.97 22.94
N SER A 138 -1.09 6.97 23.44
CA SER A 138 0.26 7.10 23.99
C SER A 138 1.12 5.93 23.54
N THR A 139 2.43 6.13 23.54
CA THR A 139 3.38 5.09 23.12
C THR A 139 3.43 3.93 24.11
N ASN A 140 3.68 2.72 23.59
CA ASN A 140 3.83 1.51 24.38
C ASN A 140 4.90 0.57 23.80
N LEU A 141 5.16 -0.56 24.47
CA LEU A 141 6.15 -1.55 24.05
C LEU A 141 5.64 -2.38 22.87
N GLY A 142 6.57 -2.69 21.93
CA GLY A 142 6.31 -3.58 20.80
C GLY A 142 5.98 -2.84 19.52
N THR A 143 5.92 -3.59 18.41
CA THR A 143 5.65 -3.08 17.06
C THR A 143 4.91 -4.19 16.28
N CYS A 144 3.64 -4.43 16.64
CA CYS A 144 2.76 -5.43 16.03
C CYS A 144 2.29 -5.01 14.62
N LEU A 145 3.23 -4.60 13.78
CA LEU A 145 2.99 -4.02 12.46
C LEU A 145 2.21 -4.97 11.54
N GLY A 146 2.62 -6.23 11.45
CA GLY A 146 1.96 -7.21 10.56
C GLY A 146 0.47 -7.36 10.86
N ASN A 147 0.11 -7.48 12.16
CA ASN A 147 -1.29 -7.58 12.59
C ASN A 147 -2.09 -6.31 12.28
N SER A 148 -1.44 -5.13 12.34
CA SER A 148 -2.10 -3.87 11.98
C SER A 148 -2.45 -3.82 10.50
N VAL A 149 -1.50 -4.17 9.62
CA VAL A 149 -1.73 -4.19 8.18
C VAL A 149 -2.77 -5.26 7.81
N GLU A 150 -2.69 -6.45 8.39
CA GLU A 150 -3.70 -7.50 8.18
C GLU A 150 -5.10 -7.03 8.56
N GLN A 151 -5.25 -6.39 9.72
CA GLN A 151 -6.54 -5.83 10.15
C GLN A 151 -7.01 -4.71 9.22
N ALA A 152 -6.13 -3.85 8.74
CA ALA A 152 -6.44 -2.80 7.78
C ALA A 152 -6.98 -3.39 6.46
N LEU A 153 -6.29 -4.39 5.92
CA LEU A 153 -6.72 -5.11 4.72
C LEU A 153 -8.08 -5.80 4.91
N GLN A 154 -8.34 -6.37 6.09
CA GLN A 154 -9.64 -6.94 6.42
C GLN A 154 -10.76 -5.88 6.47
N MET A 155 -10.46 -4.66 6.93
CA MET A 155 -11.43 -3.55 6.90
C MET A 155 -11.74 -3.14 5.46
N LEU A 156 -10.72 -2.96 4.63
CA LEU A 156 -10.85 -2.59 3.22
C LEU A 156 -11.55 -3.68 2.38
N ASN A 157 -11.30 -4.96 2.66
CA ASN A 157 -11.96 -6.09 1.97
C ASN A 157 -13.48 -6.11 2.09
N ARG A 158 -14.05 -5.37 3.06
CA ARG A 158 -15.51 -5.26 3.25
C ARG A 158 -16.14 -4.12 2.46
N SER A 159 -15.34 -3.35 1.75
CA SER A 159 -15.77 -2.25 0.91
C SER A 159 -15.62 -2.61 -0.57
N ASP A 160 -16.53 -2.09 -1.39
CA ASP A 160 -16.56 -2.31 -2.84
C ASP A 160 -15.83 -1.21 -3.64
N SER A 161 -15.35 -0.15 -2.98
CA SER A 161 -14.58 0.92 -3.65
C SER A 161 -13.37 0.35 -4.40
N ARG A 162 -13.11 0.89 -5.59
CA ARG A 162 -11.95 0.54 -6.41
C ARG A 162 -10.67 1.22 -5.92
N PHE A 163 -10.80 2.39 -5.27
CA PHE A 163 -9.68 3.21 -4.81
C PHE A 163 -9.47 3.03 -3.31
N GLN A 164 -8.71 2.01 -2.97
CA GLN A 164 -8.43 1.63 -1.58
C GLN A 164 -6.93 1.65 -1.31
N ALA A 165 -6.53 2.12 -0.13
CA ALA A 165 -5.13 2.10 0.28
C ALA A 165 -4.95 1.90 1.79
N VAL A 166 -3.84 1.26 2.16
CA VAL A 166 -3.28 1.29 3.51
C VAL A 166 -2.12 2.27 3.53
N ILE A 167 -2.09 3.18 4.50
CA ILE A 167 -0.95 4.05 4.78
C ILE A 167 -0.32 3.60 6.09
N LEU A 168 0.89 3.05 6.01
CA LEU A 168 1.64 2.49 7.12
C LEU A 168 2.80 3.41 7.50
N VAL A 169 2.85 3.82 8.76
CA VAL A 169 3.97 4.59 9.33
C VAL A 169 4.72 3.73 10.34
N SER A 170 6.05 3.74 10.32
CA SER A 170 6.90 3.13 11.35
C SER A 170 8.25 3.83 11.45
N ASP A 171 8.91 3.75 12.61
CA ASP A 171 10.29 4.21 12.79
C ASP A 171 11.31 3.05 12.81
N GLY A 172 10.88 1.83 12.56
CA GLY A 172 11.75 0.67 12.70
C GLY A 172 11.28 -0.60 12.03
N THR A 173 11.67 -1.71 12.64
CA THR A 173 11.31 -3.06 12.21
C THR A 173 10.21 -3.63 13.11
N PRO A 174 9.36 -4.54 12.58
CA PRO A 174 8.35 -5.20 13.38
C PRO A 174 8.95 -6.03 14.52
N THR A 175 8.14 -6.28 15.55
CA THR A 175 8.40 -7.27 16.59
C THR A 175 7.43 -8.43 16.45
N ARG A 176 7.65 -9.52 17.18
CA ARG A 176 6.67 -10.60 17.30
C ARG A 176 5.41 -10.12 18.02
N CYS A 177 4.28 -10.67 17.68
CA CYS A 177 2.99 -10.38 18.29
C CYS A 177 2.37 -11.67 18.85
N PRO A 178 2.10 -11.77 20.17
CA PRO A 178 2.34 -10.76 21.19
C PRO A 178 3.83 -10.38 21.33
N PHE A 179 4.09 -9.20 21.88
CA PHE A 179 5.44 -8.66 21.97
C PHE A 179 6.42 -9.63 22.63
N ALA A 180 7.51 -9.92 21.91
CA ALA A 180 8.68 -10.58 22.42
C ALA A 180 9.93 -9.79 22.03
N ARG A 181 10.87 -9.66 22.96
CA ARG A 181 12.13 -8.97 22.71
C ARG A 181 12.95 -9.75 21.69
N LEU A 182 13.47 -9.05 20.68
CA LEU A 182 14.33 -9.64 19.65
C LEU A 182 15.80 -9.38 19.96
N ASN A 183 16.62 -10.42 19.84
CA ASN A 183 18.05 -10.38 20.15
C ASN A 183 18.88 -10.22 18.86
N GLY A 184 19.24 -8.95 18.57
CA GLY A 184 20.11 -8.64 17.44
C GLY A 184 19.42 -8.54 16.08
N CYS A 185 20.23 -8.22 15.08
CA CYS A 185 19.72 -7.89 13.74
C CYS A 185 19.27 -9.12 12.95
N GLN A 186 19.87 -10.28 13.20
CA GLN A 186 19.51 -11.53 12.50
C GLN A 186 18.08 -11.96 12.86
N GLU A 187 17.71 -11.92 14.13
CA GLU A 187 16.35 -12.25 14.55
C GLU A 187 15.33 -11.24 14.02
N LYS A 188 15.68 -9.95 14.00
CA LYS A 188 14.84 -8.91 13.37
C LYS A 188 14.62 -9.15 11.89
N GLN A 189 15.65 -9.59 11.14
CA GLN A 189 15.51 -9.95 9.74
C GLN A 189 14.53 -11.11 9.53
N VAL A 190 14.60 -12.14 10.40
CA VAL A 190 13.64 -13.26 10.34
C VAL A 190 12.22 -12.76 10.54
N VAL A 191 11.98 -11.93 11.57
CA VAL A 191 10.64 -11.35 11.83
C VAL A 191 10.16 -10.46 10.70
N CYS A 192 11.04 -9.66 10.09
CA CYS A 192 10.69 -8.87 8.91
C CYS A 192 10.18 -9.77 7.76
N ASN A 193 10.86 -10.89 7.49
CA ASN A 193 10.45 -11.82 6.44
C ASN A 193 9.11 -12.51 6.77
N GLU A 194 8.90 -12.90 8.04
CA GLU A 194 7.63 -13.46 8.51
C GLU A 194 6.47 -12.47 8.32
N VAL A 195 6.67 -11.20 8.66
CA VAL A 195 5.66 -10.15 8.51
C VAL A 195 5.39 -9.82 7.04
N LEU A 196 6.40 -9.80 6.18
CA LEU A 196 6.19 -9.63 4.73
C LEU A 196 5.35 -10.77 4.15
N ALA A 197 5.61 -12.00 4.56
CA ALA A 197 4.81 -13.16 4.16
C ALA A 197 3.36 -13.05 4.66
N GLN A 198 3.15 -12.61 5.92
CA GLN A 198 1.84 -12.37 6.51
C GLN A 198 1.05 -11.32 5.71
N ILE A 199 1.66 -10.16 5.41
CA ILE A 199 1.05 -9.08 4.64
C ILE A 199 0.68 -9.57 3.22
N SER A 200 1.60 -10.28 2.57
CA SER A 200 1.39 -10.83 1.23
C SER A 200 0.21 -11.82 1.20
N ALA A 201 0.12 -12.70 2.20
CA ALA A 201 -0.97 -13.66 2.32
C ALA A 201 -2.32 -12.99 2.59
N ALA A 202 -2.34 -11.93 3.40
CA ALA A 202 -3.55 -11.19 3.74
C ALA A 202 -4.04 -10.29 2.58
N ASN A 203 -3.14 -9.82 1.71
CA ASN A 203 -3.44 -8.87 0.63
C ASN A 203 -3.86 -9.55 -0.69
N VAL A 204 -4.91 -10.35 -0.64
CA VAL A 204 -5.41 -11.12 -1.80
C VAL A 204 -5.85 -10.21 -2.95
N ARG A 205 -6.43 -9.05 -2.64
CA ARG A 205 -6.91 -8.06 -3.63
C ARG A 205 -5.79 -7.16 -4.16
N ARG A 206 -4.55 -7.31 -3.68
CA ARG A 206 -3.39 -6.47 -4.04
C ARG A 206 -3.63 -4.98 -3.82
N MET A 207 -4.28 -4.64 -2.74
CA MET A 207 -4.49 -3.24 -2.34
C MET A 207 -3.16 -2.57 -2.03
N PRO A 208 -2.92 -1.32 -2.50
CA PRO A 208 -1.69 -0.59 -2.22
C PRO A 208 -1.45 -0.42 -0.71
N VAL A 209 -0.25 -0.78 -0.26
CA VAL A 209 0.26 -0.49 1.09
C VAL A 209 1.39 0.51 0.95
N HIS A 210 1.11 1.78 1.21
CA HIS A 210 2.11 2.83 1.19
C HIS A 210 2.86 2.84 2.51
N CYS A 211 4.17 2.74 2.45
CA CYS A 211 5.02 2.60 3.63
C CYS A 211 5.83 3.88 3.86
N ILE A 212 5.70 4.47 5.04
CA ILE A 212 6.42 5.67 5.46
C ILE A 212 7.34 5.31 6.63
N LEU A 213 8.65 5.39 6.41
CA LEU A 213 9.66 5.25 7.44
C LEU A 213 9.99 6.61 8.02
N VAL A 214 9.82 6.80 9.33
CA VAL A 214 10.18 8.05 10.02
C VAL A 214 11.43 7.86 10.86
N GLY A 215 12.41 8.79 10.74
CA GLY A 215 13.63 8.80 11.53
C GLY A 215 14.80 8.00 10.94
N ASN A 216 15.59 7.35 11.80
CA ASN A 216 16.87 6.76 11.39
C ASN A 216 16.70 5.45 10.58
N ALA A 217 17.24 5.45 9.37
CA ALA A 217 17.22 4.31 8.44
C ALA A 217 18.37 3.29 8.67
N ASP A 218 19.42 3.64 9.43
CA ASP A 218 20.68 2.88 9.44
C ASP A 218 20.71 1.68 10.41
N ARG A 219 19.65 1.48 11.18
CA ARG A 219 19.58 0.36 12.12
C ARG A 219 19.75 -0.98 11.40
N CYS A 220 20.55 -1.87 11.97
CA CYS A 220 20.80 -3.20 11.44
C CYS A 220 21.23 -3.21 9.95
N GLY A 221 22.09 -2.29 9.54
CA GLY A 221 22.58 -2.23 8.15
C GLY A 221 21.49 -1.80 7.15
N GLY A 222 20.56 -0.94 7.56
CA GLY A 222 19.51 -0.45 6.71
C GLY A 222 18.28 -1.39 6.60
N LEU A 223 18.11 -2.28 7.58
CA LEU A 223 16.97 -3.22 7.60
C LEU A 223 15.60 -2.53 7.57
N PRO A 224 15.34 -1.43 8.34
CA PRO A 224 14.03 -0.79 8.30
C PRO A 224 13.62 -0.30 6.90
N PRO A 225 14.43 0.46 6.15
CA PRO A 225 14.03 0.87 4.81
C PRO A 225 13.94 -0.29 3.82
N GLN A 226 14.76 -1.35 3.96
CA GLN A 226 14.65 -2.55 3.13
C GLN A 226 13.31 -3.25 3.35
N PHE A 227 12.90 -3.42 4.61
CA PHE A 227 11.62 -4.02 4.98
C PHE A 227 10.44 -3.20 4.44
N MET A 228 10.43 -1.88 4.66
CA MET A 228 9.33 -1.00 4.23
C MET A 228 9.22 -0.92 2.69
N ARG A 229 10.37 -0.88 1.97
CA ARG A 229 10.37 -0.95 0.49
C ARG A 229 9.82 -2.29 -0.01
N ALA A 230 10.21 -3.39 0.62
CA ALA A 230 9.68 -4.69 0.24
C ALA A 230 8.16 -4.78 0.48
N GLY A 231 7.68 -4.28 1.63
CA GLY A 231 6.24 -4.27 1.96
C GLY A 231 5.41 -3.46 0.96
N SER A 232 5.87 -2.27 0.58
CA SER A 232 5.19 -1.46 -0.44
C SER A 232 5.27 -2.10 -1.83
N GLY A 233 6.43 -2.62 -2.23
CA GLY A 233 6.63 -3.25 -3.54
C GLY A 233 5.76 -4.48 -3.78
N LEU A 234 5.52 -5.30 -2.73
CA LEU A 234 4.64 -6.48 -2.81
C LEU A 234 3.17 -6.14 -3.11
N SER A 235 2.75 -4.93 -2.82
CA SER A 235 1.35 -4.49 -2.93
C SER A 235 1.09 -3.46 -4.03
N GLY A 236 2.13 -2.98 -4.71
CA GLY A 236 2.01 -1.86 -5.66
C GLY A 236 1.89 -0.49 -4.98
N GLY A 237 2.17 -0.40 -3.68
CA GLY A 237 2.25 0.86 -2.94
C GLY A 237 3.58 1.59 -3.15
N SER A 238 3.72 2.75 -2.51
CA SER A 238 4.95 3.55 -2.52
C SER A 238 5.71 3.46 -1.20
N PHE A 239 7.01 3.74 -1.24
CA PHE A 239 7.85 3.88 -0.06
C PHE A 239 8.38 5.30 0.06
N ARG A 240 8.27 5.87 1.24
CA ARG A 240 8.87 7.16 1.59
C ARG A 240 9.70 7.06 2.86
N HIS A 241 10.86 7.72 2.87
CA HIS A 241 11.66 7.95 4.07
C HIS A 241 11.59 9.43 4.45
N VAL A 242 11.21 9.69 5.69
CA VAL A 242 11.15 11.02 6.31
C VAL A 242 12.23 11.08 7.40
N PRO A 243 13.43 11.57 7.11
CA PRO A 243 14.50 11.71 8.10
C PRO A 243 14.10 12.75 9.15
N GLN A 244 14.43 12.49 10.43
CA GLN A 244 14.18 13.36 11.58
C GLN A 244 15.36 13.34 12.54
#